data_88fa808110f3a54fea419df0ab9af817
#
_entry.id   88fa808110f3a54fea419df0ab9af817
#
_cell.length_a   1.000
_cell.length_b   1.000
_cell.length_c   1.000
_cell.angle_alpha   90.00
_cell.angle_beta   90.00
_cell.angle_gamma   90.00
#
_symmetry.space_group_name_H-M   'P 1'
#
loop_
_entity.id
_entity.type
_entity.pdbx_description
1 polymer ?
#
loop_
_entity_poly.entity_id
_entity_poly.type
_entity_poly.pdbx_seq_one_letter_code
_entity_poly.pdbx_strand_id
1 'polypeptide(L)'
;MSNATFDRPDLSAFTGLDGLGLEVTGQRIEADHAVLACRIAGEDRWCRRCGCQGISRDTVVRRLAHEPYGWRPTILHVSVRRYRCETCAHVWRQDMSQAADPRAKLSRAAVRWALTGLVVHHLTVARVAQALGVSWKSRQYCCPG
;
A
#
# COMPACT_ATOMS: atom_id res chain seq x y z
N MET A 1 -23.66 -25.12 22.11
CA MET A 1 -23.82 -23.78 21.50
C MET A 1 -22.48 -23.10 21.45
N SER A 2 -21.97 -22.85 20.25
CA SER A 2 -20.80 -22.01 20.11
C SER A 2 -21.22 -20.56 20.31
N ASN A 3 -20.73 -19.93 21.37
CA ASN A 3 -20.86 -18.48 21.49
C ASN A 3 -19.95 -17.85 20.44
N ALA A 4 -20.57 -17.29 19.40
CA ALA A 4 -19.82 -16.52 18.43
C ALA A 4 -19.22 -15.29 19.15
N THR A 5 -17.92 -15.28 19.30
CA THR A 5 -17.21 -14.12 19.82
C THR A 5 -16.83 -13.22 18.67
N PHE A 6 -17.25 -11.97 18.75
CA PHE A 6 -16.91 -10.97 17.73
C PHE A 6 -15.74 -10.13 18.23
N ASP A 7 -14.76 -9.95 17.38
CA ASP A 7 -13.68 -9.01 17.62
C ASP A 7 -14.11 -7.58 17.31
N ARG A 8 -13.37 -6.62 17.82
CA ARG A 8 -13.57 -5.21 17.46
C ARG A 8 -13.31 -5.02 15.97
N PRO A 9 -14.06 -4.12 15.30
CA PRO A 9 -13.74 -3.76 13.93
C PRO A 9 -12.27 -3.32 13.83
N ASP A 10 -11.56 -3.93 12.90
CA ASP A 10 -10.15 -3.60 12.62
C ASP A 10 -9.99 -3.52 11.12
N LEU A 11 -9.84 -2.30 10.62
CA LEU A 11 -9.76 -2.06 9.20
C LEU A 11 -8.46 -2.60 8.61
N SER A 12 -7.36 -2.62 9.37
CA SER A 12 -6.09 -3.21 8.93
C SER A 12 -6.21 -4.71 8.67
N ALA A 13 -6.91 -5.42 9.55
CA ALA A 13 -7.18 -6.84 9.40
C ALA A 13 -8.21 -7.12 8.31
N PHE A 14 -9.31 -6.36 8.29
CA PHE A 14 -10.38 -6.55 7.31
C PHE A 14 -9.91 -6.34 5.87
N THR A 15 -9.07 -5.35 5.63
CA THR A 15 -8.53 -5.05 4.30
C THR A 15 -7.31 -5.89 3.93
N GLY A 16 -6.79 -6.70 4.84
CA GLY A 16 -5.56 -7.46 4.63
C GLY A 16 -4.29 -6.62 4.60
N LEU A 17 -4.36 -5.35 4.96
CA LEU A 17 -3.20 -4.45 4.95
C LEU A 17 -2.18 -4.81 6.02
N ASP A 18 -2.62 -5.42 7.13
CA ASP A 18 -1.73 -5.99 8.15
C ASP A 18 -0.78 -7.03 7.55
N GLY A 19 -1.26 -7.88 6.64
CA GLY A 19 -0.43 -8.84 5.89
C GLY A 19 0.58 -8.19 4.96
N LEU A 20 0.40 -6.93 4.61
CA LEU A 20 1.34 -6.12 3.82
C LEU A 20 2.27 -5.27 4.69
N GLY A 21 2.25 -5.47 6.00
CA GLY A 21 3.05 -4.71 6.94
C GLY A 21 2.57 -3.27 7.15
N LEU A 22 1.30 -3.00 6.85
CA LEU A 22 0.70 -1.67 6.96
C LEU A 22 -0.36 -1.64 8.07
N GLU A 23 -0.48 -0.51 8.71
CA GLU A 23 -1.51 -0.23 9.69
C GLU A 23 -2.34 0.96 9.21
N VAL A 24 -3.66 0.80 9.17
CA VAL A 24 -4.58 1.87 8.79
C VAL A 24 -4.73 2.84 9.96
N THR A 25 -4.46 4.12 9.70
CA THR A 25 -4.53 5.18 10.70
C THR A 25 -5.69 6.13 10.50
N GLY A 26 -6.34 6.09 9.33
CA GLY A 26 -7.49 6.93 9.04
C GLY A 26 -8.14 6.53 7.73
N GLN A 27 -9.32 7.10 7.50
CA GLN A 27 -10.08 6.85 6.28
C GLN A 27 -10.81 8.12 5.82
N ARG A 28 -11.02 8.20 4.52
CA ARG A 28 -11.91 9.19 3.91
C ARG A 28 -12.74 8.47 2.85
N ILE A 29 -14.05 8.43 3.06
CA ILE A 29 -14.97 7.77 2.14
C ILE A 29 -15.61 8.82 1.27
N GLU A 30 -15.35 8.74 -0.02
CA GLU A 30 -15.95 9.59 -1.05
C GLU A 30 -17.03 8.82 -1.80
N ALA A 31 -17.80 9.51 -2.65
CA ALA A 31 -18.88 8.88 -3.40
C ALA A 31 -18.39 7.82 -4.39
N ASP A 32 -17.23 8.05 -5.02
CA ASP A 32 -16.68 7.25 -6.11
C ASP A 32 -15.40 6.50 -5.75
N HIS A 33 -14.80 6.77 -4.59
CA HIS A 33 -13.57 6.11 -4.13
C HIS A 33 -13.43 6.22 -2.61
N ALA A 34 -12.47 5.49 -2.07
CA ALA A 34 -12.08 5.58 -0.67
C ALA A 34 -10.57 5.82 -0.58
N VAL A 35 -10.15 6.53 0.45
CA VAL A 35 -8.74 6.75 0.76
C VAL A 35 -8.48 6.22 2.16
N LEU A 36 -7.47 5.36 2.28
CA LEU A 36 -7.00 4.86 3.56
C LEU A 36 -5.62 5.45 3.85
N ALA A 37 -5.53 6.17 4.96
CA ALA A 37 -4.24 6.61 5.47
C ALA A 37 -3.60 5.43 6.20
N CYS A 38 -2.35 5.14 5.86
CA CYS A 38 -1.61 4.01 6.41
C CYS A 38 -0.24 4.44 6.87
N ARG A 39 0.33 3.66 7.78
CA ARG A 39 1.74 3.73 8.15
C ARG A 39 2.34 2.33 8.07
N ILE A 40 3.66 2.26 7.93
CA ILE A 40 4.40 1.00 8.00
C ILE A 40 4.45 0.57 9.47
N ALA A 41 4.01 -0.66 9.77
CA ALA A 41 3.86 -1.13 11.13
C ALA A 41 5.20 -1.32 11.86
N GLY A 42 6.26 -1.66 11.13
CA GLY A 42 7.58 -1.88 11.70
C GLY A 42 8.45 -0.63 11.70
N GLU A 43 9.44 -0.62 12.58
CA GLU A 43 10.49 0.39 12.58
C GLU A 43 11.70 -0.13 11.82
N ASP A 44 12.40 0.77 11.11
CA ASP A 44 13.57 0.46 10.29
C ASP A 44 14.69 1.44 10.63
N ARG A 45 15.07 1.50 11.91
CA ARG A 45 15.98 2.50 12.48
C ARG A 45 17.46 2.21 12.27
N TRP A 46 17.80 1.01 11.75
CA TRP A 46 19.20 0.60 11.67
C TRP A 46 19.82 1.02 10.35
N CYS A 47 20.92 1.76 10.43
CA CYS A 47 21.66 2.18 9.25
C CYS A 47 22.22 0.98 8.49
N ARG A 48 21.92 0.91 7.21
CA ARG A 48 22.39 -0.18 6.34
C ARG A 48 23.87 -0.08 6.01
N ARG A 49 24.45 1.09 6.25
CA ARG A 49 25.85 1.36 5.92
C ARG A 49 26.81 1.07 7.09
N CYS A 50 26.47 1.52 8.30
CA CYS A 50 27.33 1.36 9.46
C CYS A 50 26.70 0.57 10.62
N GLY A 51 25.42 0.19 10.52
CA GLY A 51 24.71 -0.57 11.53
C GLY A 51 24.29 0.21 12.77
N CYS A 52 24.59 1.50 12.85
CA CYS A 52 24.19 2.34 13.97
C CYS A 52 22.72 2.73 13.86
N GLN A 53 22.14 3.13 14.98
CA GLN A 53 20.76 3.59 15.03
C GLN A 53 20.63 4.96 14.39
N GLY A 54 19.62 5.12 13.54
CA GLY A 54 19.25 6.39 12.95
C GLY A 54 18.13 7.08 13.71
N ILE A 55 17.96 8.35 13.44
CA ILE A 55 16.83 9.15 13.93
C ILE A 55 15.86 9.44 12.80
N SER A 56 14.60 9.56 13.14
CA SER A 56 13.57 9.97 12.18
C SER A 56 13.85 11.39 11.71
N ARG A 57 14.02 11.58 10.42
CA ARG A 57 14.27 12.88 9.80
C ARG A 57 12.97 13.57 9.41
N ASP A 58 12.14 12.86 8.63
CA ASP A 58 10.85 13.33 8.14
C ASP A 58 10.00 12.15 7.65
N THR A 59 8.85 12.46 7.12
CA THR A 59 7.92 11.48 6.57
C THR A 59 7.53 11.91 5.16
N VAL A 60 7.53 10.98 4.23
CA VAL A 60 7.00 11.18 2.87
C VAL A 60 5.76 10.32 2.69
N VAL A 61 4.83 10.76 1.85
CA VAL A 61 3.63 10.01 1.55
C VAL A 61 3.78 9.34 0.19
N ARG A 62 3.57 8.02 0.16
CA ARG A 62 3.50 7.26 -1.08
C ARG A 62 2.05 6.88 -1.35
N ARG A 63 1.59 7.17 -2.56
CA ARG A 63 0.23 6.86 -3.01
C ARG A 63 0.24 5.55 -3.79
N LEU A 64 -0.65 4.63 -3.41
CA LEU A 64 -0.83 3.34 -4.08
C LEU A 64 -2.31 3.10 -4.36
N ALA A 65 -2.63 2.56 -5.54
CA ALA A 65 -3.94 1.95 -5.76
C ALA A 65 -3.95 0.58 -5.10
N HIS A 66 -4.98 0.29 -4.33
CA HIS A 66 -5.19 -0.97 -3.64
C HIS A 66 -6.33 -1.75 -4.30
N GLU A 67 -6.58 -2.98 -3.85
CA GLU A 67 -7.74 -3.72 -4.32
C GLU A 67 -9.04 -3.00 -3.95
N PRO A 68 -10.05 -3.01 -4.83
CA PRO A 68 -11.31 -2.33 -4.56
C PRO A 68 -12.15 -3.10 -3.53
N TYR A 69 -12.96 -2.36 -2.78
CA TYR A 69 -13.92 -2.95 -1.85
C TYR A 69 -15.32 -2.60 -2.33
N GLY A 70 -16.11 -3.62 -2.67
CA GLY A 70 -17.42 -3.43 -3.25
C GLY A 70 -17.38 -2.66 -4.57
N TRP A 71 -16.39 -2.93 -5.42
CA TRP A 71 -16.11 -2.22 -6.68
C TRP A 71 -15.73 -0.74 -6.52
N ARG A 72 -15.60 -0.26 -5.29
CA ARG A 72 -15.15 1.10 -5.01
C ARG A 72 -13.62 1.15 -5.07
N PRO A 73 -13.04 1.97 -5.95
CA PRO A 73 -11.60 2.17 -5.96
C PRO A 73 -11.08 2.62 -4.61
N THR A 74 -10.00 2.03 -4.14
CA THR A 74 -9.42 2.30 -2.83
C THR A 74 -7.96 2.69 -2.99
N ILE A 75 -7.62 3.86 -2.48
CA ILE A 75 -6.29 4.44 -2.59
C ILE A 75 -5.65 4.44 -1.22
N LEU A 76 -4.38 4.04 -1.16
CA LEU A 76 -3.58 4.10 0.07
C LEU A 76 -2.70 5.35 0.04
N HIS A 77 -2.73 6.12 1.11
CA HIS A 77 -1.73 7.13 1.40
C HIS A 77 -0.83 6.59 2.51
N VAL A 78 0.32 6.06 2.13
CA VAL A 78 1.24 5.41 3.06
C VAL A 78 2.29 6.42 3.52
N SER A 79 2.31 6.68 4.81
CA SER A 79 3.35 7.50 5.44
C SER A 79 4.62 6.67 5.61
N VAL A 80 5.67 7.05 4.90
CA VAL A 80 6.98 6.37 4.92
C VAL A 80 7.97 7.26 5.65
N ARG A 81 8.53 6.77 6.75
CA ARG A 81 9.54 7.52 7.49
C ARG A 81 10.88 7.48 6.76
N ARG A 82 11.56 8.61 6.77
CA ARG A 82 12.96 8.68 6.38
C ARG A 82 13.82 8.86 7.63
N TYR A 83 14.91 8.12 7.69
CA TYR A 83 15.85 8.13 8.79
C TYR A 83 17.19 8.68 8.33
N ARG A 84 17.90 9.25 9.26
CA ARG A 84 19.30 9.68 9.09
C ARG A 84 20.15 9.05 10.16
N CYS A 85 21.26 8.47 9.75
CA CYS A 85 22.28 7.97 10.67
C CYS A 85 23.04 9.14 11.32
N GLU A 86 23.11 9.16 12.64
CA GLU A 86 23.86 10.18 13.37
C GLU A 86 25.37 10.01 13.21
N THR A 87 25.82 8.80 12.92
CA THR A 87 27.27 8.49 12.83
C THR A 87 27.82 8.75 11.43
N CYS A 88 27.18 8.25 10.38
CA CYS A 88 27.70 8.35 9.01
C CYS A 88 26.87 9.25 8.09
N ALA A 89 25.79 9.86 8.60
CA ALA A 89 24.89 10.76 7.88
C ALA A 89 24.12 10.10 6.72
N HIS A 90 24.17 8.76 6.59
CA HIS A 90 23.37 8.04 5.58
C HIS A 90 21.87 8.26 5.82
N VAL A 91 21.12 8.48 4.76
CA VAL A 91 19.66 8.65 4.79
C VAL A 91 19.01 7.49 4.08
N TRP A 92 17.95 6.94 4.66
CA TRP A 92 17.16 5.87 4.04
C TRP A 92 15.69 6.01 4.37
N ARG A 93 14.86 5.36 3.57
CA ARG A 93 13.40 5.25 3.81
C ARG A 93 13.10 3.93 4.49
N GLN A 94 12.03 3.90 5.29
CA GLN A 94 11.47 2.63 5.75
C GLN A 94 11.24 1.70 4.56
N ASP A 95 11.54 0.43 4.77
CA ASP A 95 11.25 -0.61 3.79
C ASP A 95 9.74 -0.85 3.72
N MET A 96 9.18 -0.74 2.51
CA MET A 96 7.79 -1.09 2.25
C MET A 96 7.67 -2.10 1.11
N SER A 97 8.71 -2.88 0.86
CA SER A 97 8.74 -3.89 -0.21
C SER A 97 7.66 -4.96 -0.05
N GLN A 98 7.21 -5.19 1.18
CA GLN A 98 6.11 -6.11 1.48
C GLN A 98 4.77 -5.58 0.94
N ALA A 99 4.59 -4.27 0.88
CA ALA A 99 3.36 -3.65 0.42
C ALA A 99 3.33 -3.42 -1.09
N ALA A 100 4.46 -3.04 -1.68
CA ALA A 100 4.56 -2.73 -3.11
C ALA A 100 6.00 -2.81 -3.60
N ASP A 101 6.17 -3.07 -4.89
CA ASP A 101 7.48 -2.99 -5.54
C ASP A 101 7.96 -1.52 -5.58
N PRO A 102 9.29 -1.30 -5.67
CA PRO A 102 9.82 0.04 -5.86
C PRO A 102 9.18 0.72 -7.07
N ARG A 103 8.76 1.98 -6.90
CA ARG A 103 8.12 2.79 -7.93
C ARG A 103 6.78 2.25 -8.46
N ALA A 104 6.27 1.14 -7.94
CA ALA A 104 4.96 0.64 -8.33
C ALA A 104 3.85 1.61 -7.93
N LYS A 105 2.82 1.69 -8.76
CA LYS A 105 1.61 2.48 -8.48
C LYS A 105 0.50 1.65 -7.84
N LEU A 106 0.66 0.33 -7.85
CA LEU A 106 -0.29 -0.63 -7.30
C LEU A 106 0.33 -1.32 -6.09
N SER A 107 -0.48 -1.59 -5.08
CA SER A 107 -0.08 -2.48 -3.99
C SER A 107 0.06 -3.92 -4.53
N ARG A 108 0.78 -4.76 -3.79
CA ARG A 108 0.88 -6.19 -4.16
C ARG A 108 -0.47 -6.88 -4.18
N ALA A 109 -1.36 -6.51 -3.26
CA ALA A 109 -2.73 -7.03 -3.24
C ALA A 109 -3.53 -6.58 -4.45
N ALA A 110 -3.36 -5.34 -4.92
CA ALA A 110 -4.01 -4.85 -6.13
C ALA A 110 -3.54 -5.62 -7.38
N VAL A 111 -2.25 -5.90 -7.48
CA VAL A 111 -1.70 -6.72 -8.58
C VAL A 111 -2.32 -8.12 -8.56
N ARG A 112 -2.37 -8.75 -7.39
CA ARG A 112 -2.97 -10.08 -7.23
C ARG A 112 -4.46 -10.06 -7.59
N TRP A 113 -5.19 -9.06 -7.13
CA TRP A 113 -6.61 -8.89 -7.45
C TRP A 113 -6.82 -8.74 -8.95
N ALA A 114 -6.01 -7.91 -9.62
CA ALA A 114 -6.07 -7.69 -11.05
C ALA A 114 -5.83 -8.97 -11.85
N LEU A 115 -4.77 -9.72 -11.49
CA LEU A 115 -4.44 -10.97 -12.16
C LEU A 115 -5.54 -12.03 -11.97
N THR A 116 -6.07 -12.15 -10.76
CA THR A 116 -7.19 -13.04 -10.47
C THR A 116 -8.43 -12.65 -11.29
N GLY A 117 -8.74 -11.37 -11.35
CA GLY A 117 -9.85 -10.86 -12.14
C GLY A 117 -9.72 -11.18 -13.62
N LEU A 118 -8.55 -10.98 -14.20
CA LEU A 118 -8.28 -11.24 -15.61
C LEU A 118 -8.27 -12.74 -15.94
N VAL A 119 -7.61 -13.55 -15.13
CA VAL A 119 -7.36 -14.98 -15.43
C VAL A 119 -8.51 -15.87 -14.97
N VAL A 120 -9.02 -15.66 -13.75
CA VAL A 120 -10.02 -16.54 -13.14
C VAL A 120 -11.44 -16.07 -13.46
N HIS A 121 -11.69 -14.77 -13.35
CA HIS A 121 -13.04 -14.21 -13.52
C HIS A 121 -13.29 -13.64 -14.91
N HIS A 122 -12.32 -13.72 -15.81
CA HIS A 122 -12.42 -13.25 -17.19
C HIS A 122 -12.89 -11.80 -17.32
N LEU A 123 -12.49 -10.95 -16.39
CA LEU A 123 -12.77 -9.52 -16.47
C LEU A 123 -11.94 -8.89 -17.59
N THR A 124 -12.48 -7.86 -18.21
CA THR A 124 -11.72 -7.08 -19.20
C THR A 124 -10.69 -6.19 -18.50
N VAL A 125 -9.64 -5.84 -19.22
CA VAL A 125 -8.62 -4.89 -18.73
C VAL A 125 -9.25 -3.54 -18.36
N ALA A 126 -10.20 -3.08 -19.16
CA ALA A 126 -10.92 -1.83 -18.89
C ALA A 126 -11.70 -1.90 -17.56
N ARG A 127 -12.35 -3.03 -17.29
CA ARG A 127 -13.10 -3.25 -16.06
C ARG A 127 -12.19 -3.28 -14.83
N VAL A 128 -11.06 -3.97 -14.94
CA VAL A 128 -10.05 -4.03 -13.89
C VAL A 128 -9.46 -2.64 -13.60
N ALA A 129 -9.12 -1.89 -14.64
CA ALA A 129 -8.59 -0.54 -14.51
C ALA A 129 -9.60 0.41 -13.85
N GLN A 130 -10.87 0.31 -14.21
CA GLN A 130 -11.95 1.08 -13.60
C GLN A 130 -12.10 0.78 -12.10
N ALA A 131 -12.09 -0.48 -11.73
CA ALA A 131 -12.23 -0.90 -10.33
C ALA A 131 -11.02 -0.48 -9.48
N LEU A 132 -9.83 -0.45 -10.05
CA LEU A 132 -8.62 0.02 -9.37
C LEU A 132 -8.49 1.55 -9.37
N GLY A 133 -9.32 2.25 -10.16
CA GLY A 133 -9.22 3.70 -10.28
C GLY A 133 -7.95 4.16 -11.00
N VAL A 134 -7.39 3.33 -11.88
CA VAL A 134 -6.19 3.65 -12.65
C VAL A 134 -6.54 3.83 -14.12
N SER A 135 -5.80 4.73 -14.79
CA SER A 135 -6.01 4.97 -16.21
C SER A 135 -5.35 3.88 -17.05
N TRP A 136 -6.11 3.32 -17.99
CA TRP A 136 -5.59 2.43 -19.01
C TRP A 136 -4.41 3.05 -19.78
N LYS A 137 -4.48 4.35 -20.05
CA LYS A 137 -3.47 5.09 -20.80
C LYS A 137 -2.12 5.19 -20.08
N SER A 138 -2.08 5.08 -18.77
CA SER A 138 -0.82 5.15 -18.03
C SER A 138 0.08 3.93 -18.25
N ARG A 139 -0.44 2.83 -18.83
CA ARG A 139 0.38 1.68 -19.20
C ARG A 139 1.09 1.82 -20.54
N GLN A 140 0.58 2.65 -21.43
CA GLN A 140 1.18 2.85 -22.75
C GLN A 140 2.47 3.67 -22.72
N TYR A 141 2.71 4.41 -21.65
CA TYR A 141 3.91 5.22 -21.48
C TYR A 141 5.07 4.48 -20.80
N CYS A 142 4.87 3.24 -20.39
CA CYS A 142 5.91 2.44 -19.74
C CYS A 142 6.82 1.70 -20.73
N CYS A 143 6.54 1.75 -22.02
CA CYS A 143 7.42 1.23 -23.07
C CYS A 143 7.72 2.35 -24.05
N PRO A 144 8.81 3.08 -23.89
CA PRO A 144 9.35 3.84 -25.02
C PRO A 144 9.78 2.81 -26.06
N GLY A 145 9.04 2.75 -27.13
CA GLY A 145 9.43 2.00 -28.32
C GLY A 145 10.70 2.55 -28.90
#